data_5c61a7365fe380952044e3fd30783fac
#
_entry.id   5c61a7365fe380952044e3fd30783fac
#
_cell.length_a   1.000
_cell.length_b   1.000
_cell.length_c   1.000
_cell.angle_alpha   90.00
_cell.angle_beta   90.00
_cell.angle_gamma   90.00
#
_symmetry.space_group_name_H-M   'P 1'
#
loop_
_entity.id
_entity.type
_entity.pdbx_description
1 polymer ?
#
loop_
_entity_poly.entity_id
_entity_poly.type
_entity_poly.pdbx_seq_one_letter_code
_entity_poly.pdbx_strand_id
1 'polypeptide(L)'
;MSSLDLTSLRAPLAGGRTPGAVEGGPRLSRHTLRNGLTVILQENHASPVVAFNVWVKVGSGDETDAESGLAHVLEHMVFKGTQRRQVGQIAQEVEGAGGDINAFTSFDQTVYHVVLASRFFDTGLDIVADVVRNSAFDPEELKKELEVVIEEVKRGEDIPSRRLSQALFQETYRVHPYRRPVIGTTRLLRTFRRPAIVDFFRKWYVPENMALVVAGDFLAAQALPHIREAFEDWASRPVPERPRPPEPEQTGMRVVTLEDNVQEAHLDTAFHIPALNHEDVYALDV
;
A
#
# COMPACT_ATOMS: atom_id res chain seq x y z
N MET A 1 23.67 -34.21 -34.15
CA MET A 1 23.13 -33.12 -33.33
C MET A 1 21.83 -33.62 -32.75
N SER A 2 21.87 -34.12 -31.54
CA SER A 2 20.79 -34.83 -30.87
C SER A 2 19.85 -33.83 -30.18
N SER A 3 18.57 -33.86 -30.54
CA SER A 3 17.51 -33.11 -29.88
C SER A 3 17.26 -33.70 -28.48
N LEU A 4 17.45 -32.92 -27.43
CA LEU A 4 17.05 -33.27 -26.09
C LEU A 4 15.51 -33.18 -25.98
N ASP A 5 14.93 -34.36 -25.72
CA ASP A 5 13.48 -34.52 -25.49
C ASP A 5 13.15 -34.14 -24.04
N LEU A 6 12.47 -33.01 -23.86
CA LEU A 6 12.06 -32.44 -22.57
C LEU A 6 10.69 -32.96 -22.06
N THR A 7 10.15 -34.02 -22.64
CA THR A 7 8.83 -34.56 -22.30
C THR A 7 8.76 -35.45 -21.04
N SER A 8 9.88 -35.72 -20.34
CA SER A 8 9.92 -36.69 -19.24
C SER A 8 9.92 -36.11 -17.80
N LEU A 9 9.68 -34.80 -17.61
CA LEU A 9 9.69 -34.19 -16.26
C LEU A 9 8.29 -33.82 -15.71
N ARG A 10 7.27 -34.58 -16.11
CA ARG A 10 5.96 -34.51 -15.40
C ARG A 10 5.87 -35.65 -14.39
N ALA A 11 6.42 -35.43 -13.18
CA ALA A 11 5.99 -36.18 -12.01
C ALA A 11 4.69 -35.55 -11.47
N PRO A 12 3.64 -36.34 -11.18
CA PRO A 12 2.42 -35.81 -10.60
C PRO A 12 2.73 -35.36 -9.18
N LEU A 13 2.37 -34.10 -8.84
CA LEU A 13 2.32 -33.64 -7.46
C LEU A 13 1.21 -34.38 -6.74
N ALA A 14 1.57 -35.54 -6.18
CA ALA A 14 0.70 -36.32 -5.32
C ALA A 14 0.60 -35.64 -3.95
N GLY A 15 -0.64 -35.44 -3.51
CA GLY A 15 -1.04 -35.36 -2.12
C GLY A 15 -0.49 -34.16 -1.34
N GLY A 16 -1.26 -33.11 -1.23
CA GLY A 16 -1.05 -32.02 -0.25
C GLY A 16 -0.92 -32.56 1.17
N ARG A 17 0.31 -32.79 1.63
CA ARG A 17 0.62 -32.77 3.05
C ARG A 17 0.63 -31.29 3.45
N THR A 18 -0.37 -30.88 4.26
CA THR A 18 -0.24 -29.72 5.11
C THR A 18 1.14 -29.78 5.79
N PRO A 19 2.01 -28.78 5.65
CA PRO A 19 3.27 -28.81 6.39
C PRO A 19 2.91 -28.94 7.87
N GLY A 20 3.43 -30.01 8.50
CA GLY A 20 3.27 -30.20 9.93
C GLY A 20 3.80 -28.97 10.64
N ALA A 21 2.99 -28.39 11.53
CA ALA A 21 3.40 -27.30 12.38
C ALA A 21 4.73 -27.66 13.04
N VAL A 22 5.78 -26.91 12.77
CA VAL A 22 7.01 -26.96 13.55
C VAL A 22 6.58 -26.50 14.94
N GLU A 23 6.65 -27.41 15.94
CA GLU A 23 6.34 -27.02 17.32
C GLU A 23 7.25 -25.88 17.73
N GLY A 24 6.64 -24.67 17.96
CA GLY A 24 7.34 -23.44 18.32
C GLY A 24 7.54 -22.41 17.19
N GLY A 25 7.10 -22.68 15.94
CA GLY A 25 7.13 -21.69 14.86
C GLY A 25 5.95 -20.70 14.91
N PRO A 26 6.08 -19.55 14.23
CA PRO A 26 5.01 -18.53 14.21
C PRO A 26 3.70 -19.11 13.67
N ARG A 27 2.61 -18.95 14.43
CA ARG A 27 1.29 -19.43 14.06
C ARG A 27 0.60 -18.41 13.17
N LEU A 28 0.34 -18.79 11.91
CA LEU A 28 -0.36 -17.94 10.94
C LEU A 28 -1.83 -18.39 10.84
N SER A 29 -2.76 -17.44 10.92
CA SER A 29 -4.16 -17.69 10.63
C SER A 29 -4.75 -16.57 9.77
N ARG A 30 -5.72 -16.95 8.90
CA ARG A 30 -6.45 -16.00 8.04
C ARG A 30 -7.94 -16.12 8.31
N HIS A 31 -8.58 -14.97 8.48
CA HIS A 31 -10.01 -14.86 8.71
C HIS A 31 -10.61 -13.84 7.73
N THR A 32 -11.90 -13.99 7.44
CA THR A 32 -12.68 -12.96 6.74
C THR A 32 -13.83 -12.59 7.65
N LEU A 33 -13.94 -11.30 8.00
CA LEU A 33 -15.05 -10.80 8.80
C LEU A 33 -16.34 -10.77 7.98
N ARG A 34 -17.51 -10.63 8.65
CA ARG A 34 -18.82 -10.60 7.96
C ARG A 34 -18.95 -9.47 6.94
N ASN A 35 -18.25 -8.37 7.15
CA ASN A 35 -18.20 -7.22 6.26
C ASN A 35 -17.16 -7.33 5.14
N GLY A 36 -16.48 -8.48 5.00
CA GLY A 36 -15.50 -8.74 3.94
C GLY A 36 -14.07 -8.37 4.27
N LEU A 37 -13.78 -7.72 5.42
CA LEU A 37 -12.41 -7.42 5.82
C LEU A 37 -11.60 -8.71 5.97
N THR A 38 -10.46 -8.79 5.29
CA THR A 38 -9.49 -9.87 5.51
C THR A 38 -8.64 -9.56 6.74
N VAL A 39 -8.51 -10.53 7.65
CA VAL A 39 -7.65 -10.43 8.84
C VAL A 39 -6.62 -11.55 8.80
N ILE A 40 -5.35 -11.20 8.90
CA ILE A 40 -4.23 -12.13 8.96
C ILE A 40 -3.53 -11.94 10.29
N LEU A 41 -3.42 -12.99 11.08
CA LEU A 41 -2.81 -12.99 12.40
C LEU A 41 -1.59 -13.91 12.40
N GLN A 42 -0.44 -13.37 12.84
CA GLN A 42 0.80 -14.13 12.99
C GLN A 42 1.33 -13.99 14.41
N GLU A 43 1.14 -15.00 15.24
CA GLU A 43 1.70 -15.05 16.58
C GLU A 43 3.22 -15.23 16.51
N ASN A 44 3.97 -14.36 17.17
CA ASN A 44 5.41 -14.44 17.32
C ASN A 44 5.84 -13.87 18.67
N HIS A 45 6.21 -14.71 19.60
CA HIS A 45 6.57 -14.35 20.99
C HIS A 45 8.08 -14.12 21.20
N ALA A 46 8.87 -13.96 20.10
CA ALA A 46 10.31 -13.74 20.20
C ALA A 46 10.67 -12.38 20.83
N SER A 47 9.79 -11.39 20.71
CA SER A 47 9.96 -10.06 21.28
C SER A 47 8.61 -9.49 21.72
N PRO A 48 8.53 -8.70 22.81
CA PRO A 48 7.28 -8.16 23.34
C PRO A 48 6.78 -6.95 22.53
N VAL A 49 6.60 -7.14 21.22
CA VAL A 49 6.12 -6.11 20.28
C VAL A 49 4.99 -6.66 19.43
N VAL A 50 4.12 -5.77 18.96
CA VAL A 50 3.07 -6.07 17.99
C VAL A 50 3.09 -5.03 16.88
N ALA A 51 2.95 -5.49 15.64
CA ALA A 51 2.82 -4.67 14.44
C ALA A 51 1.42 -4.84 13.86
N PHE A 52 0.75 -3.73 13.60
CA PHE A 52 -0.51 -3.64 12.87
C PHE A 52 -0.23 -3.05 11.50
N ASN A 53 -0.66 -3.73 10.44
CA ASN A 53 -0.56 -3.21 9.08
C ASN A 53 -1.94 -3.24 8.44
N VAL A 54 -2.46 -2.09 8.07
CA VAL A 54 -3.70 -1.98 7.31
C VAL A 54 -3.34 -1.76 5.85
N TRP A 55 -3.65 -2.74 5.03
CA TRP A 55 -3.47 -2.73 3.59
C TRP A 55 -4.77 -2.31 2.93
N VAL A 56 -4.76 -1.22 2.20
CA VAL A 56 -5.87 -0.79 1.36
C VAL A 56 -5.49 -1.06 -0.08
N LYS A 57 -6.30 -1.83 -0.80
CA LYS A 57 -6.07 -2.16 -2.21
C LYS A 57 -6.44 -0.97 -3.08
N VAL A 58 -5.71 0.13 -2.94
CA VAL A 58 -5.83 1.35 -3.74
C VAL A 58 -4.51 2.08 -3.73
N GLY A 59 -4.08 2.53 -4.88
CA GLY A 59 -2.89 3.34 -5.07
C GLY A 59 -3.04 4.27 -6.26
N SER A 60 -1.94 4.86 -6.72
CA SER A 60 -1.97 5.81 -7.84
C SER A 60 -2.45 5.20 -9.15
N GLY A 61 -2.36 3.87 -9.28
CA GLY A 61 -2.89 3.13 -10.42
C GLY A 61 -4.41 3.13 -10.51
N ASP A 62 -5.13 3.43 -9.43
CA ASP A 62 -6.60 3.46 -9.37
C ASP A 62 -7.17 4.89 -9.57
N GLU A 63 -6.29 5.87 -9.68
CA GLU A 63 -6.65 7.27 -9.93
C GLU A 63 -6.99 7.52 -11.39
N THR A 64 -7.85 8.48 -11.65
CA THR A 64 -7.99 9.10 -12.97
C THR A 64 -6.88 10.13 -13.19
N ASP A 65 -6.74 10.64 -14.42
CA ASP A 65 -5.77 11.71 -14.71
C ASP A 65 -6.02 12.99 -13.90
N ALA A 66 -7.27 13.25 -13.50
CA ALA A 66 -7.63 14.39 -12.65
C ALA A 66 -7.39 14.14 -11.16
N GLU A 67 -7.30 12.89 -10.75
CA GLU A 67 -7.08 12.45 -9.37
C GLU A 67 -5.61 12.16 -9.05
N SER A 68 -4.69 12.26 -10.04
CA SER A 68 -3.29 11.84 -9.87
C SER A 68 -2.62 12.57 -8.70
N GLY A 69 -2.23 11.77 -7.69
CA GLY A 69 -1.66 12.19 -6.42
C GLY A 69 -2.64 12.16 -5.23
N LEU A 70 -3.94 11.88 -5.44
CA LEU A 70 -4.92 11.83 -4.35
C LEU A 70 -4.63 10.71 -3.34
N ALA A 71 -4.20 9.52 -3.80
CA ALA A 71 -3.87 8.40 -2.92
C ALA A 71 -2.73 8.78 -1.97
N HIS A 72 -1.70 9.47 -2.46
CA HIS A 72 -0.57 9.93 -1.65
C HIS A 72 -0.97 11.06 -0.69
N VAL A 73 -1.75 12.04 -1.15
CA VAL A 73 -2.29 13.09 -0.25
C VAL A 73 -3.18 12.48 0.83
N LEU A 74 -3.96 11.46 0.51
CA LEU A 74 -4.79 10.76 1.48
C LEU A 74 -3.95 10.03 2.53
N GLU A 75 -2.83 9.42 2.13
CA GLU A 75 -1.87 8.81 3.05
C GLU A 75 -1.41 9.81 4.11
N HIS A 76 -0.98 11.02 3.71
CA HIS A 76 -0.61 12.10 4.62
C HIS A 76 -1.75 12.51 5.56
N MET A 77 -2.98 12.53 5.04
CA MET A 77 -4.14 13.04 5.76
C MET A 77 -4.73 12.07 6.77
N VAL A 78 -4.55 10.76 6.61
CA VAL A 78 -5.18 9.75 7.48
C VAL A 78 -4.74 9.90 8.93
N PHE A 79 -3.50 10.33 9.20
CA PHE A 79 -2.98 10.54 10.55
C PHE A 79 -3.18 11.96 11.10
N LYS A 80 -3.83 12.87 10.34
CA LYS A 80 -4.05 14.27 10.74
C LYS A 80 -5.35 14.49 11.53
N GLY A 81 -5.72 13.48 12.32
CA GLY A 81 -6.86 13.52 13.23
C GLY A 81 -8.11 12.82 12.71
N THR A 82 -8.95 12.46 13.67
CA THR A 82 -10.21 11.76 13.47
C THR A 82 -11.34 12.53 14.16
N GLN A 83 -12.55 11.98 14.17
CA GLN A 83 -13.64 12.55 14.97
C GLN A 83 -13.38 12.44 16.50
N ARG A 84 -12.52 11.51 16.92
CA ARG A 84 -12.20 11.26 18.36
C ARG A 84 -10.85 11.82 18.78
N ARG A 85 -9.89 11.94 17.82
CA ARG A 85 -8.51 12.35 18.06
C ARG A 85 -8.18 13.65 17.34
N GLN A 86 -7.65 14.59 18.08
CA GLN A 86 -7.18 15.86 17.53
C GLN A 86 -5.90 15.65 16.68
N VAL A 87 -5.56 16.65 15.88
CA VAL A 87 -4.31 16.70 15.12
C VAL A 87 -3.10 16.54 16.06
N GLY A 88 -2.19 15.63 15.73
CA GLY A 88 -1.01 15.30 16.53
C GLY A 88 -1.27 14.28 17.67
N GLN A 89 -2.50 14.07 18.07
CA GLN A 89 -2.82 13.16 19.17
C GLN A 89 -2.48 11.70 18.84
N ILE A 90 -2.70 11.28 17.59
CA ILE A 90 -2.35 9.91 17.12
C ILE A 90 -0.86 9.65 17.33
N ALA A 91 0.00 10.55 16.84
CA ALA A 91 1.44 10.44 17.02
C ALA A 91 1.83 10.41 18.49
N GLN A 92 1.26 11.30 19.31
CA GLN A 92 1.51 11.34 20.76
C GLN A 92 1.13 10.04 21.48
N GLU A 93 -0.02 9.43 21.12
CA GLU A 93 -0.45 8.15 21.71
C GLU A 93 0.50 7.01 21.33
N VAL A 94 0.95 6.95 20.06
CA VAL A 94 1.89 5.93 19.59
C VAL A 94 3.28 6.12 20.20
N GLU A 95 3.82 7.34 20.15
CA GLU A 95 5.12 7.67 20.74
C GLU A 95 5.14 7.50 22.25
N GLY A 96 4.04 7.90 22.94
CA GLY A 96 3.87 7.69 24.38
C GLY A 96 3.83 6.21 24.77
N ALA A 97 3.41 5.32 23.87
CA ALA A 97 3.49 3.88 24.02
C ALA A 97 4.85 3.28 23.59
N GLY A 98 5.83 4.13 23.24
CA GLY A 98 7.16 3.72 22.77
C GLY A 98 7.12 3.07 21.38
N GLY A 99 6.14 3.44 20.57
CA GLY A 99 5.90 2.88 19.24
C GLY A 99 6.32 3.78 18.09
N ASP A 100 6.10 3.26 16.90
CA ASP A 100 6.32 3.93 15.62
C ASP A 100 5.07 3.82 14.75
N ILE A 101 4.80 4.87 13.97
CA ILE A 101 3.68 4.95 13.05
C ILE A 101 4.16 5.51 11.71
N ASN A 102 3.80 4.85 10.63
CA ASN A 102 4.17 5.31 9.29
C ASN A 102 3.18 4.78 8.25
N ALA A 103 3.30 5.24 7.00
CA ALA A 103 2.54 4.77 5.87
C ALA A 103 3.36 4.83 4.57
N PHE A 104 2.88 4.18 3.53
CA PHE A 104 3.38 4.37 2.18
C PHE A 104 2.29 4.11 1.14
N THR A 105 2.40 4.80 0.02
CA THR A 105 1.56 4.61 -1.16
C THR A 105 2.39 4.10 -2.33
N SER A 106 1.86 3.11 -3.04
CA SER A 106 2.44 2.62 -4.29
C SER A 106 1.43 2.74 -5.44
N PHE A 107 1.68 2.06 -6.55
CA PHE A 107 0.74 2.03 -7.67
C PHE A 107 -0.58 1.32 -7.34
N ASP A 108 -0.55 0.23 -6.56
CA ASP A 108 -1.70 -0.65 -6.35
C ASP A 108 -2.22 -0.68 -4.92
N GLN A 109 -1.50 -0.09 -3.99
CA GLN A 109 -1.82 -0.17 -2.56
C GLN A 109 -1.34 1.03 -1.76
N THR A 110 -2.07 1.31 -0.69
CA THR A 110 -1.66 2.19 0.40
C THR A 110 -1.63 1.39 1.69
N VAL A 111 -0.56 1.49 2.46
CA VAL A 111 -0.38 0.72 3.69
C VAL A 111 -0.10 1.66 4.85
N TYR A 112 -0.82 1.45 5.94
CA TYR A 112 -0.63 2.14 7.21
C TYR A 112 -0.10 1.14 8.22
N HIS A 113 0.94 1.46 8.95
CA HIS A 113 1.47 0.57 9.97
C HIS A 113 1.77 1.28 11.28
N VAL A 114 1.52 0.53 12.35
CA VAL A 114 1.79 0.94 13.73
C VAL A 114 2.51 -0.21 14.42
N VAL A 115 3.63 0.07 15.06
CA VAL A 115 4.38 -0.90 15.85
C VAL A 115 4.45 -0.41 17.29
N LEU A 116 4.06 -1.27 18.24
CA LEU A 116 3.98 -0.94 19.68
C LEU A 116 4.51 -2.08 20.53
N ALA A 117 4.83 -1.81 21.78
CA ALA A 117 4.99 -2.87 22.76
C ALA A 117 3.66 -3.66 22.91
N SER A 118 3.74 -4.99 23.00
CA SER A 118 2.56 -5.89 22.99
C SER A 118 1.51 -5.59 24.05
N ARG A 119 1.93 -5.04 25.22
CA ARG A 119 1.01 -4.58 26.29
C ARG A 119 0.05 -3.47 25.85
N PHE A 120 0.34 -2.78 24.74
CA PHE A 120 -0.50 -1.73 24.16
C PHE A 120 -1.30 -2.23 22.94
N PHE A 121 -1.54 -3.54 22.84
CA PHE A 121 -2.28 -4.14 21.72
C PHE A 121 -3.60 -3.42 21.43
N ASP A 122 -4.42 -3.23 22.46
CA ASP A 122 -5.74 -2.59 22.30
C ASP A 122 -5.64 -1.12 21.88
N THR A 123 -4.62 -0.40 22.36
CA THR A 123 -4.33 0.97 21.91
C THR A 123 -3.98 1.01 20.43
N GLY A 124 -3.10 0.12 19.97
CA GLY A 124 -2.72 0.02 18.56
C GLY A 124 -3.90 -0.35 17.67
N LEU A 125 -4.71 -1.32 18.09
CA LEU A 125 -5.91 -1.74 17.39
C LEU A 125 -6.92 -0.59 17.27
N ASP A 126 -7.18 0.13 18.35
CA ASP A 126 -8.11 1.27 18.36
C ASP A 126 -7.61 2.41 17.46
N ILE A 127 -6.31 2.71 17.47
CA ILE A 127 -5.71 3.72 16.59
C ILE A 127 -5.89 3.33 15.12
N VAL A 128 -5.48 2.11 14.71
CA VAL A 128 -5.56 1.72 13.29
C VAL A 128 -7.01 1.62 12.82
N ALA A 129 -7.94 1.18 13.67
CA ALA A 129 -9.35 1.14 13.34
C ALA A 129 -9.93 2.56 13.18
N ASP A 130 -9.58 3.48 14.07
CA ASP A 130 -10.09 4.84 14.05
C ASP A 130 -9.59 5.62 12.82
N VAL A 131 -8.30 5.55 12.52
CA VAL A 131 -7.73 6.33 11.40
C VAL A 131 -8.26 5.89 10.04
N VAL A 132 -8.47 4.59 9.81
CA VAL A 132 -8.98 4.12 8.51
C VAL A 132 -10.51 4.20 8.37
N ARG A 133 -11.23 4.47 9.45
CA ARG A 133 -12.69 4.59 9.45
C ARG A 133 -13.19 6.03 9.60
N ASN A 134 -12.52 6.84 10.43
CA ASN A 134 -13.07 8.07 10.98
C ASN A 134 -12.19 9.31 10.75
N SER A 135 -11.20 9.24 9.83
CA SER A 135 -10.37 10.41 9.49
C SER A 135 -11.21 11.64 9.18
N ALA A 136 -10.87 12.76 9.81
CA ALA A 136 -11.67 13.99 9.75
C ALA A 136 -11.44 14.80 8.48
N PHE A 137 -10.24 14.71 7.90
CA PHE A 137 -9.80 15.50 6.75
C PHE A 137 -10.08 16.99 6.93
N ASP A 138 -9.54 17.55 8.02
CA ASP A 138 -9.69 18.97 8.32
C ASP A 138 -9.20 19.83 7.15
N PRO A 139 -9.96 20.85 6.70
CA PRO A 139 -9.60 21.67 5.54
C PRO A 139 -8.30 22.47 5.73
N GLU A 140 -8.01 22.96 6.94
CA GLU A 140 -6.79 23.72 7.21
C GLU A 140 -5.57 22.80 7.28
N GLU A 141 -5.71 21.61 7.83
CA GLU A 141 -4.65 20.60 7.79
C GLU A 141 -4.40 20.11 6.36
N LEU A 142 -5.45 19.88 5.56
CA LEU A 142 -5.30 19.54 4.15
C LEU A 142 -4.50 20.61 3.38
N LYS A 143 -4.78 21.88 3.63
CA LYS A 143 -4.03 22.97 2.99
C LYS A 143 -2.56 22.94 3.34
N LYS A 144 -2.20 22.67 4.60
CA LYS A 144 -0.82 22.55 5.05
C LYS A 144 -0.13 21.34 4.41
N GLU A 145 -0.80 20.18 4.42
CA GLU A 145 -0.24 18.96 3.86
C GLU A 145 -0.06 19.03 2.35
N LEU A 146 -0.94 19.69 1.62
CA LEU A 146 -0.75 19.94 0.19
C LEU A 146 0.55 20.71 -0.09
N GLU A 147 0.89 21.70 0.73
CA GLU A 147 2.17 22.41 0.59
C GLU A 147 3.37 21.49 0.94
N VAL A 148 3.24 20.63 1.95
CA VAL A 148 4.27 19.62 2.29
C VAL A 148 4.50 18.67 1.12
N VAL A 149 3.43 18.13 0.52
CA VAL A 149 3.53 17.22 -0.64
C VAL A 149 4.11 17.96 -1.86
N ILE A 150 3.75 19.23 -2.08
CA ILE A 150 4.34 20.05 -3.16
C ILE A 150 5.86 20.24 -2.95
N GLU A 151 6.30 20.46 -1.72
CA GLU A 151 7.74 20.54 -1.41
C GLU A 151 8.45 19.19 -1.58
N GLU A 152 7.75 18.09 -1.32
CA GLU A 152 8.27 16.74 -1.59
C GLU A 152 8.43 16.49 -3.10
N VAL A 153 7.45 16.91 -3.92
CA VAL A 153 7.58 16.86 -5.39
C VAL A 153 8.83 17.60 -5.84
N LYS A 154 9.04 18.85 -5.38
CA LYS A 154 10.21 19.65 -5.75
C LYS A 154 11.52 18.99 -5.34
N ARG A 155 11.60 18.45 -4.10
CA ARG A 155 12.78 17.69 -3.66
C ARG A 155 13.03 16.46 -4.53
N GLY A 156 11.95 15.80 -4.99
CA GLY A 156 12.06 14.69 -5.93
C GLY A 156 12.61 15.12 -7.30
N GLU A 157 12.20 16.30 -7.78
CA GLU A 157 12.69 16.90 -9.02
C GLU A 157 14.19 17.29 -8.95
N ASP A 158 14.71 17.58 -7.76
CA ASP A 158 16.13 17.88 -7.53
C ASP A 158 17.01 16.62 -7.50
N ILE A 159 16.45 15.41 -7.50
CA ILE A 159 17.17 14.14 -7.45
C ILE A 159 17.20 13.52 -8.86
N PRO A 160 18.36 13.47 -9.54
CA PRO A 160 18.46 13.00 -10.92
C PRO A 160 17.92 11.58 -11.16
N SER A 161 18.20 10.65 -10.24
CA SER A 161 17.70 9.26 -10.34
C SER A 161 16.17 9.17 -10.23
N ARG A 162 15.51 10.00 -9.41
CA ARG A 162 14.05 10.04 -9.33
C ARG A 162 13.42 10.60 -10.60
N ARG A 163 14.01 11.66 -11.17
CA ARG A 163 13.57 12.22 -12.45
C ARG A 163 13.70 11.20 -13.58
N LEU A 164 14.83 10.48 -13.62
CA LEU A 164 15.07 9.44 -14.60
C LEU A 164 14.05 8.31 -14.48
N SER A 165 13.82 7.79 -13.28
CA SER A 165 12.81 6.76 -13.02
C SER A 165 11.40 7.22 -13.43
N GLN A 166 11.02 8.46 -13.11
CA GLN A 166 9.73 9.01 -13.53
C GLN A 166 9.60 9.09 -15.05
N ALA A 167 10.63 9.55 -15.75
CA ALA A 167 10.66 9.59 -17.22
C ALA A 167 10.58 8.18 -17.81
N LEU A 168 11.27 7.21 -17.20
CA LEU A 168 11.22 5.82 -17.60
C LEU A 168 9.78 5.27 -17.55
N PHE A 169 9.06 5.46 -16.45
CA PHE A 169 7.67 5.02 -16.33
C PHE A 169 6.75 5.71 -17.34
N GLN A 170 6.94 7.00 -17.59
CA GLN A 170 6.16 7.75 -18.60
C GLN A 170 6.40 7.24 -20.03
N GLU A 171 7.62 6.81 -20.35
CA GLU A 171 7.96 6.23 -21.65
C GLU A 171 7.59 4.75 -21.76
N THR A 172 7.64 4.01 -20.67
CA THR A 172 7.27 2.60 -20.60
C THR A 172 5.78 2.40 -20.86
N TYR A 173 4.93 3.26 -20.32
CA TYR A 173 3.47 3.14 -20.40
C TYR A 173 2.83 4.29 -21.18
N ARG A 174 2.02 3.96 -22.19
CA ARG A 174 1.26 4.93 -23.02
C ARG A 174 -0.13 5.21 -22.45
N VAL A 175 -0.80 4.16 -21.99
CA VAL A 175 -2.18 4.22 -21.51
C VAL A 175 -2.33 3.70 -20.08
N HIS A 176 -1.49 2.76 -19.66
CA HIS A 176 -1.57 2.20 -18.32
C HIS A 176 -1.36 3.28 -17.24
N PRO A 177 -2.12 3.24 -16.13
CA PRO A 177 -2.02 4.24 -15.06
C PRO A 177 -0.62 4.43 -14.46
N TYR A 178 0.25 3.43 -14.52
CA TYR A 178 1.62 3.50 -14.00
C TYR A 178 2.50 4.56 -14.67
N ARG A 179 2.07 5.11 -15.81
CA ARG A 179 2.72 6.28 -16.43
C ARG A 179 2.67 7.54 -15.56
N ARG A 180 1.77 7.60 -14.56
CA ARG A 180 1.61 8.75 -13.68
C ARG A 180 2.47 8.60 -12.43
N PRO A 181 3.12 9.67 -11.94
CA PRO A 181 3.84 9.62 -10.68
C PRO A 181 2.88 9.38 -9.51
N VAL A 182 3.28 8.52 -8.56
CA VAL A 182 2.50 8.23 -7.35
C VAL A 182 2.19 9.50 -6.56
N ILE A 183 3.18 10.39 -6.43
CA ILE A 183 3.05 11.65 -5.68
C ILE A 183 2.15 12.68 -6.40
N GLY A 184 1.82 12.47 -7.66
CA GLY A 184 1.10 13.43 -8.47
C GLY A 184 1.99 14.56 -9.01
N THR A 185 1.38 15.66 -9.40
CA THR A 185 2.08 16.84 -9.93
C THR A 185 1.67 18.09 -9.16
N THR A 186 2.58 19.05 -9.00
CA THR A 186 2.32 20.36 -8.35
C THR A 186 1.06 21.04 -8.90
N ARG A 187 0.82 20.94 -10.22
CA ARG A 187 -0.35 21.52 -10.88
C ARG A 187 -1.66 20.92 -10.36
N LEU A 188 -1.74 19.60 -10.22
CA LEU A 188 -2.94 18.91 -9.75
C LEU A 188 -3.12 19.07 -8.25
N LEU A 189 -2.05 18.90 -7.47
CA LEU A 189 -2.07 19.07 -6.02
C LEU A 189 -2.67 20.41 -5.59
N ARG A 190 -2.37 21.49 -6.29
CA ARG A 190 -2.98 22.83 -6.04
C ARG A 190 -4.48 22.89 -6.31
N THR A 191 -5.03 21.95 -7.06
CA THR A 191 -6.48 21.92 -7.36
C THR A 191 -7.28 21.14 -6.33
N PHE A 192 -6.65 20.27 -5.55
CA PHE A 192 -7.35 19.39 -4.61
C PHE A 192 -8.03 20.17 -3.50
N ARG A 193 -9.21 19.72 -3.14
CA ARG A 193 -10.04 20.27 -2.07
C ARG A 193 -10.62 19.09 -1.26
N ARG A 194 -11.00 19.37 -0.04
CA ARG A 194 -11.55 18.38 0.88
C ARG A 194 -12.60 17.43 0.27
N PRO A 195 -13.57 17.88 -0.53
CA PRO A 195 -14.53 16.95 -1.13
C PRO A 195 -13.87 15.83 -1.94
N ALA A 196 -12.85 16.14 -2.76
CA ALA A 196 -12.14 15.14 -3.55
C ALA A 196 -11.45 14.08 -2.67
N ILE A 197 -10.82 14.50 -1.56
CA ILE A 197 -10.21 13.59 -0.59
C ILE A 197 -11.26 12.69 0.07
N VAL A 198 -12.35 13.28 0.54
CA VAL A 198 -13.44 12.56 1.20
C VAL A 198 -14.12 11.56 0.25
N ASP A 199 -14.34 11.95 -1.01
CA ASP A 199 -14.97 11.10 -2.01
C ASP A 199 -14.06 9.92 -2.38
N PHE A 200 -12.75 10.18 -2.56
CA PHE A 200 -11.75 9.14 -2.81
C PHE A 200 -11.65 8.17 -1.61
N PHE A 201 -11.59 8.70 -0.39
CA PHE A 201 -11.59 7.87 0.83
C PHE A 201 -12.85 7.00 0.91
N ARG A 202 -14.03 7.58 0.77
CA ARG A 202 -15.30 6.85 0.83
C ARG A 202 -15.45 5.78 -0.26
N LYS A 203 -14.84 6.04 -1.41
CA LYS A 203 -14.85 5.13 -2.56
C LYS A 203 -14.01 3.88 -2.31
N TRP A 204 -12.84 4.02 -1.71
CA TRP A 204 -11.83 2.97 -1.66
C TRP A 204 -11.61 2.36 -0.27
N TYR A 205 -11.84 3.13 0.81
CA TYR A 205 -11.66 2.66 2.18
C TYR A 205 -12.91 1.98 2.67
N VAL A 206 -13.05 0.75 2.26
CA VAL A 206 -14.17 -0.14 2.61
C VAL A 206 -13.61 -1.51 3.02
N PRO A 207 -14.25 -2.22 3.97
CA PRO A 207 -13.71 -3.45 4.54
C PRO A 207 -13.30 -4.50 3.51
N GLU A 208 -14.11 -4.72 2.47
CA GLU A 208 -13.87 -5.71 1.42
C GLU A 208 -12.62 -5.37 0.56
N ASN A 209 -12.24 -4.08 0.53
CA ASN A 209 -11.05 -3.61 -0.18
C ASN A 209 -9.79 -3.58 0.68
N MET A 210 -9.86 -4.13 1.91
CA MET A 210 -8.79 -3.99 2.90
C MET A 210 -8.37 -5.32 3.50
N ALA A 211 -7.16 -5.33 4.03
CA ALA A 211 -6.67 -6.39 4.88
C ALA A 211 -5.97 -5.79 6.12
N LEU A 212 -6.31 -6.32 7.29
CA LEU A 212 -5.57 -6.07 8.53
C LEU A 212 -4.62 -7.24 8.76
N VAL A 213 -3.34 -6.94 8.83
CA VAL A 213 -2.29 -7.91 9.20
C VAL A 213 -1.76 -7.54 10.56
N VAL A 214 -1.81 -8.46 11.51
CA VAL A 214 -1.26 -8.28 12.86
C VAL A 214 -0.20 -9.35 13.10
N ALA A 215 1.00 -8.92 13.43
CA ALA A 215 2.11 -9.82 13.72
C ALA A 215 2.80 -9.42 15.03
N GLY A 216 3.18 -10.40 15.85
CA GLY A 216 3.92 -10.14 17.09
C GLY A 216 3.43 -10.94 18.28
N ASP A 217 3.70 -10.40 19.46
CA ASP A 217 3.46 -11.05 20.74
C ASP A 217 2.02 -10.80 21.22
N PHE A 218 1.12 -11.68 20.81
CA PHE A 218 -0.29 -11.73 21.23
C PHE A 218 -0.84 -13.15 21.03
N LEU A 219 -1.99 -13.46 21.60
CA LEU A 219 -2.73 -14.69 21.36
C LEU A 219 -3.87 -14.43 20.38
N ALA A 220 -3.85 -15.08 19.20
CA ALA A 220 -4.85 -14.88 18.15
C ALA A 220 -6.29 -15.15 18.62
N ALA A 221 -6.46 -16.13 19.51
CA ALA A 221 -7.75 -16.45 20.12
C ALA A 221 -8.34 -15.30 20.97
N GLN A 222 -7.48 -14.46 21.55
CA GLN A 222 -7.88 -13.27 22.32
C GLN A 222 -7.99 -12.04 21.42
N ALA A 223 -7.09 -11.87 20.46
CA ALA A 223 -7.07 -10.74 19.55
C ALA A 223 -8.26 -10.71 18.57
N LEU A 224 -8.67 -11.85 18.03
CA LEU A 224 -9.73 -11.91 17.02
C LEU A 224 -11.10 -11.36 17.49
N PRO A 225 -11.57 -11.62 18.71
CA PRO A 225 -12.78 -10.96 19.24
C PRO A 225 -12.66 -9.43 19.28
N HIS A 226 -11.54 -8.87 19.76
CA HIS A 226 -11.31 -7.42 19.81
C HIS A 226 -11.26 -6.80 18.40
N ILE A 227 -10.63 -7.49 17.44
CA ILE A 227 -10.60 -7.07 16.04
C ILE A 227 -12.02 -7.06 15.45
N ARG A 228 -12.84 -8.07 15.76
CA ARG A 228 -14.25 -8.09 15.34
C ARG A 228 -15.04 -6.93 15.91
N GLU A 229 -14.88 -6.64 17.18
CA GLU A 229 -15.53 -5.51 17.84
C GLU A 229 -15.13 -4.17 17.19
N ALA A 230 -13.84 -4.01 16.82
CA ALA A 230 -13.31 -2.79 16.22
C ALA A 230 -13.75 -2.58 14.76
N PHE A 231 -14.03 -3.65 14.00
CA PHE A 231 -14.21 -3.55 12.55
C PHE A 231 -15.53 -4.12 12.00
N GLU A 232 -16.19 -5.09 12.65
CA GLU A 232 -17.26 -5.88 12.03
C GLU A 232 -18.57 -5.11 11.83
N ASP A 233 -18.79 -4.04 12.58
CA ASP A 233 -19.90 -3.10 12.44
C ASP A 233 -19.72 -2.09 11.29
N TRP A 234 -18.52 -2.01 10.72
CA TRP A 234 -18.23 -1.12 9.60
C TRP A 234 -18.92 -1.64 8.33
N ALA A 235 -19.89 -0.86 7.83
CA ALA A 235 -20.66 -1.26 6.66
C ALA A 235 -19.77 -1.33 5.41
N SER A 236 -19.79 -2.47 4.73
CA SER A 236 -19.14 -2.63 3.43
C SER A 236 -19.94 -1.93 2.33
N ARG A 237 -19.26 -1.61 1.26
CA ARG A 237 -19.82 -1.04 0.01
C ARG A 237 -19.14 -1.73 -1.16
N PRO A 238 -19.79 -1.81 -2.34
CA PRO A 238 -19.16 -2.36 -3.52
C PRO A 238 -17.84 -1.65 -3.83
N VAL A 239 -16.79 -2.43 -4.07
CA VAL A 239 -15.50 -1.89 -4.54
C VAL A 239 -15.68 -1.51 -6.01
N PRO A 240 -15.24 -0.31 -6.43
CA PRO A 240 -15.32 0.10 -7.82
C PRO A 240 -14.52 -0.81 -8.74
N GLU A 241 -14.95 -0.92 -9.98
CA GLU A 241 -14.15 -1.54 -11.02
C GLU A 241 -12.83 -0.77 -11.23
N ARG A 242 -11.78 -1.51 -11.55
CA ARG A 242 -10.43 -0.99 -11.79
C ARG A 242 -10.06 -1.20 -13.25
N PRO A 243 -10.45 -0.29 -14.14
CA PRO A 243 -10.07 -0.43 -15.54
C PRO A 243 -8.56 -0.34 -15.67
N ARG A 244 -7.96 -1.41 -16.12
CA ARG A 244 -6.54 -1.48 -16.52
C ARG A 244 -6.50 -1.66 -18.03
N PRO A 245 -6.50 -0.58 -18.82
CA PRO A 245 -6.44 -0.71 -20.25
C PRO A 245 -5.16 -1.45 -20.65
N PRO A 246 -5.24 -2.39 -21.60
CA PRO A 246 -4.05 -3.06 -22.08
C PRO A 246 -3.13 -2.05 -22.76
N GLU A 247 -1.84 -2.15 -22.44
CA GLU A 247 -0.83 -1.35 -23.15
C GLU A 247 -0.78 -1.75 -24.62
N PRO A 248 -0.69 -0.79 -25.55
CA PRO A 248 -0.47 -1.12 -26.96
C PRO A 248 0.89 -1.80 -27.13
N GLU A 249 0.97 -2.71 -28.09
CA GLU A 249 2.21 -3.41 -28.44
C GLU A 249 3.34 -2.39 -28.74
N GLN A 250 4.49 -2.62 -28.16
CA GLN A 250 5.67 -1.81 -28.40
C GLN A 250 6.37 -2.30 -29.66
N THR A 251 6.36 -1.50 -30.71
CA THR A 251 6.93 -1.83 -32.04
C THR A 251 8.39 -1.41 -32.19
N GLY A 252 8.98 -0.74 -31.22
CA GLY A 252 10.36 -0.30 -31.26
C GLY A 252 10.88 0.22 -29.94
N MET A 253 12.18 0.38 -29.84
CA MET A 253 12.83 0.96 -28.66
C MET A 253 12.42 2.43 -28.50
N ARG A 254 12.10 2.83 -27.27
CA ARG A 254 11.87 4.22 -26.89
C ARG A 254 13.08 4.69 -26.10
N VAL A 255 13.55 5.87 -26.37
CA VAL A 255 14.71 6.46 -25.70
C VAL A 255 14.37 7.89 -25.30
N VAL A 256 14.61 8.22 -24.05
CA VAL A 256 14.57 9.59 -23.55
C VAL A 256 15.93 9.93 -22.97
N THR A 257 16.44 11.11 -23.26
CA THR A 257 17.67 11.65 -22.69
C THR A 257 17.31 12.87 -21.86
N LEU A 258 17.72 12.84 -20.60
CA LEU A 258 17.63 13.99 -19.69
C LEU A 258 19.03 14.57 -19.52
N GLU A 259 19.15 15.87 -19.70
CA GLU A 259 20.39 16.60 -19.43
C GLU A 259 20.28 17.30 -18.08
N ASP A 260 21.31 17.13 -17.25
CA ASP A 260 21.38 17.76 -15.94
C ASP A 260 22.85 17.98 -15.54
N ASN A 261 23.08 18.82 -14.53
CA ASN A 261 24.41 19.05 -13.99
C ASN A 261 24.75 17.96 -12.96
N VAL A 262 25.10 16.77 -13.46
CA VAL A 262 25.46 15.59 -12.66
C VAL A 262 26.89 15.15 -12.91
N GLN A 263 27.51 14.49 -11.92
CA GLN A 263 28.87 13.98 -12.06
C GLN A 263 28.93 12.58 -12.69
N GLU A 264 27.81 11.86 -12.70
CA GLU A 264 27.70 10.49 -13.18
C GLU A 264 26.55 10.35 -14.19
N ALA A 265 26.76 9.52 -15.21
CA ALA A 265 25.70 9.14 -16.12
C ALA A 265 24.83 8.04 -15.49
N HIS A 266 23.52 8.25 -15.46
CA HIS A 266 22.55 7.26 -15.02
C HIS A 266 21.86 6.66 -16.25
N LEU A 267 21.71 5.35 -16.28
CA LEU A 267 21.02 4.61 -17.34
C LEU A 267 20.01 3.66 -16.71
N ASP A 268 18.74 3.85 -17.03
CA ASP A 268 17.66 2.95 -16.63
C ASP A 268 17.06 2.31 -17.90
N THR A 269 16.70 1.04 -17.80
CA THR A 269 16.01 0.30 -18.85
C THR A 269 14.79 -0.40 -18.29
N ALA A 270 13.69 -0.47 -19.06
CA ALA A 270 12.46 -1.14 -18.68
C ALA A 270 11.96 -2.09 -19.78
N PHE A 271 11.38 -3.19 -19.34
CA PHE A 271 10.71 -4.18 -20.19
C PHE A 271 9.33 -4.46 -19.61
N HIS A 272 8.32 -4.64 -20.47
CA HIS A 272 7.03 -5.16 -20.03
C HIS A 272 7.19 -6.64 -19.69
N ILE A 273 6.75 -7.00 -18.50
CA ILE A 273 6.76 -8.36 -17.97
C ILE A 273 5.33 -8.79 -17.58
N PRO A 274 5.07 -10.09 -17.42
CA PRO A 274 3.79 -10.57 -16.91
C PRO A 274 3.44 -9.98 -15.54
N ALA A 275 2.14 -10.00 -15.18
CA ALA A 275 1.68 -9.57 -13.88
C ALA A 275 2.27 -10.43 -12.74
N LEU A 276 2.35 -9.84 -11.53
CA LEU A 276 2.99 -10.46 -10.35
C LEU A 276 2.49 -11.87 -10.00
N ASN A 277 1.27 -12.22 -10.37
CA ASN A 277 0.70 -13.56 -10.14
C ASN A 277 0.94 -14.55 -11.29
N HIS A 278 1.73 -14.19 -12.30
CA HIS A 278 2.08 -15.07 -13.41
C HIS A 278 3.20 -16.04 -13.00
N GLU A 279 3.19 -17.25 -13.55
CA GLU A 279 4.18 -18.29 -13.23
C GLU A 279 5.61 -17.91 -13.64
N ASP A 280 5.79 -17.10 -14.65
CA ASP A 280 7.09 -16.66 -15.16
C ASP A 280 7.78 -15.62 -14.26
N VAL A 281 7.08 -15.03 -13.29
CA VAL A 281 7.66 -14.02 -12.38
C VAL A 281 8.84 -14.58 -11.61
N TYR A 282 8.75 -15.83 -11.16
CA TYR A 282 9.86 -16.49 -10.43
C TYR A 282 11.14 -16.62 -11.27
N ALA A 283 11.02 -16.78 -12.59
CA ALA A 283 12.17 -16.84 -13.49
C ALA A 283 12.74 -15.44 -13.78
N LEU A 284 11.93 -14.40 -13.66
CA LEU A 284 12.34 -13.01 -13.89
C LEU A 284 13.00 -12.38 -12.67
N ASP A 285 12.79 -12.94 -11.47
CA ASP A 285 13.41 -12.50 -10.21
C ASP A 285 14.86 -13.03 -10.04
N VAL A 286 15.36 -13.88 -10.92
CA VAL A 286 16.71 -14.46 -10.92
C VAL A 286 17.62 -13.66 -11.83
#